data_33afe67b864d3aa3811d8956a08432bf
#
_entry.id   33afe67b864d3aa3811d8956a08432bf
#
_cell.length_a   1.000
_cell.length_b   1.000
_cell.length_c   1.000
_cell.angle_alpha   90.00
_cell.angle_beta   90.00
_cell.angle_gamma   90.00
#
_symmetry.space_group_name_H-M   'P 1'
#
loop_
_entity.id
_entity.type
_entity.pdbx_description
1 polymer ?
#
loop_
_entity_poly.entity_id
_entity_poly.type
_entity_poly.pdbx_seq_one_letter_code
_entity_poly.pdbx_strand_id
1 'polypeptide(L)'
;MMIWDFIQNQILGMKWMNTLIGNLLEKAGVDTSGRIGGSVQFFLYDVLKITILLCILIFMISYIQSYFPPERSKKLIGRFHGVWANCIAALLGTVTPFCSCSSIPLFIGFTSAGLPLGVTFSFLISSPMVDLGSLVLLMSIFGSKVAIIYVIVGLVIAVIGGTIIEKLGLENEVEEFVRKANAVDIDIDDPTQKERISFAKQQVIDTFKKVFPYILIGVGIGAVIHNWIPKSWVEKILGNNNPFGVILATLVGIPMYGDIFGTIPVAEALLAKGAQLGTILSFMMAVTTLSLPSIIMLRKAVKPKLIWIFIVICAIGIVIVGYFFNKIQYLLV
;
A
#
# COMPACT_ATOMS: atom_id res chain seq x y z
N MET A 1 -23.87 5.55 -9.98
CA MET A 1 -23.50 4.20 -10.33
C MET A 1 -22.66 4.18 -11.62
N MET A 2 -23.18 4.58 -12.77
CA MET A 2 -22.51 4.55 -14.09
C MET A 2 -21.14 5.29 -14.16
N ILE A 3 -21.03 6.49 -13.56
CA ILE A 3 -19.76 7.27 -13.56
C ILE A 3 -18.70 6.60 -12.69
N TRP A 4 -19.09 6.03 -11.56
CA TRP A 4 -18.17 5.33 -10.67
C TRP A 4 -17.65 4.05 -11.30
N ASP A 5 -18.51 3.26 -11.94
CA ASP A 5 -18.12 2.04 -12.67
C ASP A 5 -17.18 2.36 -13.85
N PHE A 6 -17.40 3.49 -14.53
CA PHE A 6 -16.50 3.97 -15.58
C PHE A 6 -15.12 4.32 -15.03
N ILE A 7 -15.05 5.09 -13.96
CA ILE A 7 -13.77 5.47 -13.32
C ILE A 7 -13.03 4.21 -12.84
N GLN A 8 -13.74 3.31 -12.17
CA GLN A 8 -13.15 2.10 -11.60
C GLN A 8 -12.66 1.11 -12.67
N ASN A 9 -13.42 0.89 -13.74
CA ASN A 9 -13.08 -0.10 -14.75
C ASN A 9 -12.18 0.44 -15.86
N GLN A 10 -12.38 1.70 -16.27
CA GLN A 10 -11.69 2.26 -17.44
C GLN A 10 -10.47 3.09 -17.04
N ILE A 11 -10.49 3.82 -15.92
CA ILE A 11 -9.39 4.68 -15.49
C ILE A 11 -8.47 3.93 -14.53
N LEU A 12 -8.99 3.43 -13.41
CA LEU A 12 -8.19 2.75 -12.39
C LEU A 12 -7.87 1.29 -12.78
N GLY A 13 -8.87 0.57 -13.25
CA GLY A 13 -8.72 -0.83 -13.68
C GLY A 13 -8.09 -0.99 -15.06
N MET A 14 -8.06 0.06 -15.90
CA MET A 14 -7.50 0.03 -17.27
C MET A 14 -7.85 -1.26 -18.05
N LYS A 15 -9.11 -1.74 -17.93
CA LYS A 15 -9.54 -2.99 -18.61
C LYS A 15 -9.31 -2.97 -20.11
N TRP A 16 -9.44 -1.80 -20.74
CA TRP A 16 -9.13 -1.59 -22.17
C TRP A 16 -7.67 -1.96 -22.50
N MET A 17 -6.73 -1.68 -21.61
CA MET A 17 -5.31 -2.00 -21.81
C MET A 17 -5.06 -3.51 -21.69
N ASN A 18 -5.75 -4.20 -20.77
CA ASN A 18 -5.67 -5.66 -20.66
C ASN A 18 -6.13 -6.33 -21.97
N THR A 19 -7.26 -5.88 -22.52
CA THR A 19 -7.78 -6.37 -23.80
C THR A 19 -6.81 -6.08 -24.95
N LEU A 20 -6.20 -4.89 -24.97
CA LEU A 20 -5.23 -4.50 -26.00
C LEU A 20 -3.99 -5.39 -25.95
N ILE A 21 -3.45 -5.64 -24.76
CA ILE A 21 -2.28 -6.53 -24.56
C ILE A 21 -2.63 -7.97 -24.96
N GLY A 22 -3.81 -8.46 -24.57
CA GLY A 22 -4.28 -9.78 -24.98
C GLY A 22 -4.31 -9.93 -26.51
N ASN A 23 -4.94 -8.99 -27.21
CA ASN A 23 -5.01 -8.99 -28.67
C ASN A 23 -3.62 -8.90 -29.34
N LEU A 24 -2.68 -8.16 -28.76
CA LEU A 24 -1.30 -8.07 -29.26
C LEU A 24 -0.56 -9.39 -29.10
N LEU A 25 -0.71 -10.06 -27.95
CA LEU A 25 -0.08 -11.35 -27.69
C LEU A 25 -0.65 -12.46 -28.58
N GLU A 26 -1.96 -12.47 -28.81
CA GLU A 26 -2.60 -13.41 -29.74
C GLU A 26 -2.11 -13.22 -31.18
N LYS A 27 -1.97 -11.97 -31.63
CA LYS A 27 -1.38 -11.66 -32.95
C LYS A 27 0.10 -12.07 -33.03
N ALA A 28 0.82 -12.06 -31.93
CA ALA A 28 2.20 -12.57 -31.83
C ALA A 28 2.30 -14.09 -31.74
N GLY A 29 1.16 -14.81 -31.78
CA GLY A 29 1.11 -16.28 -31.72
C GLY A 29 1.19 -16.87 -30.31
N VAL A 30 1.00 -16.04 -29.27
CA VAL A 30 0.97 -16.50 -27.86
C VAL A 30 -0.48 -16.80 -27.47
N ASP A 31 -0.75 -18.06 -27.12
CA ASP A 31 -2.06 -18.47 -26.61
C ASP A 31 -2.27 -17.91 -25.20
N THR A 32 -3.09 -16.86 -25.08
CA THR A 32 -3.40 -16.17 -23.83
C THR A 32 -4.31 -17.01 -22.89
N SER A 33 -4.95 -18.05 -23.41
CA SER A 33 -5.76 -18.98 -22.60
C SER A 33 -4.90 -19.99 -21.84
N GLY A 34 -3.67 -20.21 -22.27
CA GLY A 34 -2.70 -21.09 -21.63
C GLY A 34 -2.10 -20.46 -20.34
N ARG A 35 -1.55 -21.32 -19.46
CA ARG A 35 -0.92 -20.87 -18.20
C ARG A 35 0.23 -19.89 -18.45
N ILE A 36 1.06 -20.15 -19.44
CA ILE A 36 2.23 -19.31 -19.75
C ILE A 36 1.76 -17.98 -20.38
N GLY A 37 0.91 -18.03 -21.42
CA GLY A 37 0.43 -16.84 -22.09
C GLY A 37 -0.42 -15.94 -21.18
N GLY A 38 -1.27 -16.52 -20.34
CA GLY A 38 -2.01 -15.81 -19.31
C GLY A 38 -1.09 -15.14 -18.27
N SER A 39 0.02 -15.78 -17.86
CA SER A 39 1.00 -15.18 -16.96
C SER A 39 1.76 -14.03 -17.61
N VAL A 40 2.11 -14.16 -18.88
CA VAL A 40 2.79 -13.09 -19.65
C VAL A 40 1.84 -11.90 -19.85
N GLN A 41 0.57 -12.16 -20.19
CA GLN A 41 -0.44 -11.11 -20.34
C GLN A 41 -0.63 -10.37 -19.01
N PHE A 42 -0.80 -11.08 -17.90
CA PHE A 42 -0.94 -10.51 -16.57
C PHE A 42 0.29 -9.68 -16.19
N PHE A 43 1.49 -10.23 -16.42
CA PHE A 43 2.74 -9.52 -16.13
C PHE A 43 2.85 -8.20 -16.89
N LEU A 44 2.66 -8.23 -18.22
CA LEU A 44 2.76 -7.03 -19.03
C LEU A 44 1.70 -5.98 -18.67
N TYR A 45 0.46 -6.44 -18.47
CA TYR A 45 -0.63 -5.57 -18.08
C TYR A 45 -0.38 -4.89 -16.73
N ASP A 46 -0.02 -5.66 -15.71
CA ASP A 46 0.20 -5.12 -14.36
C ASP A 46 1.44 -4.21 -14.29
N VAL A 47 2.53 -4.58 -14.95
CA VAL A 47 3.72 -3.71 -15.01
C VAL A 47 3.39 -2.38 -15.66
N LEU A 48 2.68 -2.35 -16.79
CA LEU A 48 2.31 -1.10 -17.45
C LEU A 48 1.32 -0.29 -16.64
N LYS A 49 0.28 -0.94 -16.10
CA LYS A 49 -0.72 -0.31 -15.24
C LYS A 49 -0.08 0.34 -14.02
N ILE A 50 0.72 -0.41 -13.27
CA ILE A 50 1.39 0.08 -12.07
C ILE A 50 2.35 1.23 -12.42
N THR A 51 3.12 1.10 -13.51
CA THR A 51 4.04 2.14 -13.97
C THR A 51 3.31 3.44 -14.28
N ILE A 52 2.23 3.40 -15.05
CA ILE A 52 1.46 4.59 -15.43
C ILE A 52 0.83 5.23 -14.19
N LEU A 53 0.15 4.45 -13.35
CA LEU A 53 -0.47 4.96 -12.13
C LEU A 53 0.56 5.54 -11.16
N LEU A 54 1.70 4.87 -10.99
CA LEU A 54 2.79 5.33 -10.14
C LEU A 54 3.35 6.68 -10.63
N CYS A 55 3.64 6.81 -11.93
CA CYS A 55 4.16 8.04 -12.50
C CYS A 55 3.17 9.20 -12.34
N ILE A 56 1.89 8.97 -12.60
CA ILE A 56 0.83 9.99 -12.46
C ILE A 56 0.70 10.39 -10.98
N LEU A 57 0.61 9.42 -10.08
CA LEU A 57 0.47 9.69 -8.64
C LEU A 57 1.68 10.43 -8.07
N ILE A 58 2.90 9.98 -8.37
CA ILE A 58 4.12 10.67 -7.90
C ILE A 58 4.17 12.09 -8.44
N PHE A 59 3.83 12.28 -9.72
CA PHE A 59 3.80 13.62 -10.30
C PHE A 59 2.80 14.53 -9.58
N MET A 60 1.55 14.08 -9.41
CA MET A 60 0.51 14.85 -8.71
C MET A 60 0.89 15.17 -7.26
N ILE A 61 1.38 14.17 -6.53
CA ILE A 61 1.78 14.33 -5.14
C ILE A 61 2.96 15.29 -5.03
N SER A 62 4.01 15.11 -5.83
CA SER A 62 5.19 16.00 -5.80
C SER A 62 4.85 17.42 -6.22
N TYR A 63 3.92 17.59 -7.15
CA TYR A 63 3.41 18.89 -7.54
C TYR A 63 2.64 19.56 -6.38
N ILE A 64 1.74 18.83 -5.71
CA ILE A 64 1.01 19.33 -4.53
C ILE A 64 1.99 19.63 -3.39
N GLN A 65 2.97 18.75 -3.12
CA GLN A 65 4.01 18.99 -2.11
C GLN A 65 4.83 20.24 -2.35
N SER A 66 5.03 20.63 -3.61
CA SER A 66 5.75 21.86 -3.93
C SER A 66 5.02 23.14 -3.45
N TYR A 67 3.72 23.04 -3.14
CA TYR A 67 2.95 24.12 -2.50
C TYR A 67 2.96 24.03 -0.97
N PHE A 68 3.17 22.82 -0.44
CA PHE A 68 3.20 22.55 1.00
C PHE A 68 4.57 21.96 1.38
N PRO A 69 5.59 22.82 1.50
CA PRO A 69 6.90 22.37 1.93
C PRO A 69 6.80 21.69 3.31
N PRO A 70 7.66 20.69 3.59
CA PRO A 70 7.65 19.90 4.83
C PRO A 70 7.65 20.75 6.11
N GLU A 71 8.21 21.96 6.04
CA GLU A 71 8.29 22.93 7.16
C GLU A 71 6.89 23.42 7.60
N ARG A 72 5.95 23.58 6.66
CA ARG A 72 4.56 23.96 6.98
C ARG A 72 3.82 22.79 7.64
N SER A 73 4.04 21.59 7.15
CA SER A 73 3.50 20.38 7.77
C SER A 73 4.05 20.17 9.18
N LYS A 74 5.35 20.45 9.39
CA LYS A 74 5.98 20.46 10.72
C LYS A 74 5.30 21.44 11.69
N LYS A 75 4.95 22.66 11.24
CA LYS A 75 4.23 23.64 12.09
C LYS A 75 2.81 23.19 12.44
N LEU A 76 2.14 22.43 11.57
CA LEU A 76 0.79 21.94 11.81
C LEU A 76 0.80 20.76 12.78
N ILE A 77 1.64 19.77 12.52
CA ILE A 77 1.73 18.54 13.31
C ILE A 77 2.54 18.79 14.59
N GLY A 78 3.54 19.66 14.56
CA GLY A 78 4.39 20.01 15.70
C GLY A 78 3.67 20.76 16.83
N ARG A 79 2.41 21.17 16.65
CA ARG A 79 1.55 21.67 17.72
C ARG A 79 1.00 20.56 18.61
N PHE A 80 1.00 19.32 18.12
CA PHE A 80 0.49 18.15 18.82
C PHE A 80 1.66 17.29 19.26
N HIS A 81 1.60 16.77 20.49
CA HIS A 81 2.66 15.96 21.09
C HIS A 81 2.11 14.58 21.48
N GLY A 82 2.97 13.56 21.40
CA GLY A 82 2.64 12.21 21.82
C GLY A 82 1.55 11.54 20.96
N VAL A 83 0.68 10.77 21.59
CA VAL A 83 -0.33 9.92 20.91
C VAL A 83 -1.28 10.72 20.02
N TRP A 84 -1.61 11.98 20.35
CA TRP A 84 -2.46 12.83 19.51
C TRP A 84 -1.83 13.17 18.16
N ALA A 85 -0.51 13.39 18.13
CA ALA A 85 0.20 13.60 16.88
C ALA A 85 0.16 12.34 16.00
N ASN A 86 0.31 11.17 16.61
CA ASN A 86 0.19 9.88 15.94
C ASN A 86 -1.23 9.65 15.38
N CYS A 87 -2.28 10.03 16.11
CA CYS A 87 -3.66 9.96 15.63
C CYS A 87 -3.89 10.85 14.39
N ILE A 88 -3.40 12.08 14.43
CA ILE A 88 -3.55 13.02 13.29
C ILE A 88 -2.77 12.50 12.08
N ALA A 89 -1.57 11.98 12.29
CA ALA A 89 -0.76 11.41 11.21
C ALA A 89 -1.44 10.18 10.59
N ALA A 90 -2.03 9.30 11.40
CA ALA A 90 -2.78 8.15 10.93
C ALA A 90 -4.03 8.57 10.14
N LEU A 91 -4.76 9.58 10.59
CA LEU A 91 -5.91 10.13 9.85
C LEU A 91 -5.47 10.76 8.52
N LEU A 92 -4.36 11.49 8.50
CA LEU A 92 -3.80 12.03 7.25
C LEU A 92 -3.44 10.91 6.28
N GLY A 93 -2.85 9.81 6.77
CA GLY A 93 -2.57 8.62 5.95
C GLY A 93 -3.81 8.02 5.33
N THR A 94 -4.92 7.97 6.06
CA THR A 94 -6.20 7.43 5.59
C THR A 94 -6.87 8.31 4.53
N VAL A 95 -6.80 9.64 4.70
CA VAL A 95 -7.41 10.59 3.75
C VAL A 95 -6.62 10.65 2.44
N THR A 96 -5.33 10.38 2.50
CA THR A 96 -4.46 10.41 1.33
C THR A 96 -4.43 9.03 0.66
N PRO A 97 -4.97 8.87 -0.57
CA PRO A 97 -5.05 7.57 -1.26
C PRO A 97 -3.67 7.18 -1.82
N PHE A 98 -2.74 6.88 -0.92
CA PHE A 98 -1.36 6.58 -1.29
C PHE A 98 -1.09 5.09 -1.16
N CYS A 99 -0.61 4.48 -2.26
CA CYS A 99 0.04 3.18 -2.17
C CYS A 99 1.33 3.28 -1.35
N SER A 100 1.82 2.19 -0.83
CA SER A 100 3.08 2.13 -0.09
C SER A 100 4.27 2.76 -0.83
N CYS A 101 4.28 2.69 -2.16
CA CYS A 101 5.32 3.30 -3.00
C CYS A 101 5.36 4.83 -2.93
N SER A 102 4.22 5.48 -2.76
CA SER A 102 4.13 6.94 -2.62
C SER A 102 4.19 7.41 -1.17
N SER A 103 3.78 6.57 -0.22
CA SER A 103 3.86 6.88 1.21
C SER A 103 5.31 6.93 1.72
N ILE A 104 6.22 6.11 1.15
CA ILE A 104 7.63 6.07 1.56
C ILE A 104 8.38 7.40 1.26
N PRO A 105 8.27 8.02 0.07
CA PRO A 105 8.83 9.36 -0.16
C PRO A 105 8.30 10.42 0.80
N LEU A 106 7.00 10.37 1.14
CA LEU A 106 6.41 11.27 2.14
C LEU A 106 6.96 11.00 3.54
N PHE A 107 7.09 9.74 3.92
CA PHE A 107 7.74 9.33 5.16
C PHE A 107 9.16 9.90 5.26
N ILE A 108 9.95 9.80 4.17
CA ILE A 108 11.29 10.38 4.11
C ILE A 108 11.21 11.91 4.29
N GLY A 109 10.31 12.59 3.59
CA GLY A 109 10.11 14.03 3.71
C GLY A 109 9.73 14.47 5.14
N PHE A 110 8.79 13.78 5.78
CA PHE A 110 8.39 14.08 7.16
C PHE A 110 9.50 13.79 8.16
N THR A 111 10.24 12.70 7.99
CA THR A 111 11.36 12.35 8.86
C THR A 111 12.51 13.34 8.67
N SER A 112 12.80 13.76 7.43
CA SER A 112 13.77 14.81 7.11
C SER A 112 13.36 16.16 7.66
N ALA A 113 12.07 16.48 7.73
CA ALA A 113 11.55 17.68 8.37
C ALA A 113 11.65 17.64 9.91
N GLY A 114 12.11 16.53 10.50
CA GLY A 114 12.30 16.36 11.94
C GLY A 114 11.03 16.05 12.71
N LEU A 115 10.02 15.45 12.07
CA LEU A 115 8.87 14.89 12.78
C LEU A 115 9.27 13.65 13.56
N PRO A 116 8.67 13.40 14.75
CA PRO A 116 8.92 12.19 15.53
C PRO A 116 8.67 10.91 14.74
N LEU A 117 9.46 9.87 14.98
CA LEU A 117 9.32 8.58 14.28
C LEU A 117 7.94 7.95 14.49
N GLY A 118 7.34 8.10 15.67
CA GLY A 118 5.99 7.61 15.92
C GLY A 118 4.96 8.20 14.96
N VAL A 119 5.04 9.50 14.72
CA VAL A 119 4.16 10.23 13.80
C VAL A 119 4.35 9.75 12.37
N THR A 120 5.59 9.65 11.91
CA THR A 120 5.91 9.24 10.53
C THR A 120 5.56 7.78 10.26
N PHE A 121 5.75 6.90 11.25
CA PHE A 121 5.34 5.50 11.14
C PHE A 121 3.84 5.29 11.29
N SER A 122 3.13 6.07 12.11
CA SER A 122 1.66 6.04 12.16
C SER A 122 1.06 6.39 10.79
N PHE A 123 1.61 7.39 10.12
CA PHE A 123 1.24 7.73 8.74
C PHE A 123 1.58 6.59 7.76
N LEU A 124 2.79 6.03 7.85
CA LEU A 124 3.27 4.98 6.95
C LEU A 124 2.48 3.67 7.08
N ILE A 125 2.01 3.34 8.29
CA ILE A 125 1.19 2.15 8.54
C ILE A 125 -0.24 2.37 8.05
N SER A 126 -0.85 3.52 8.38
CA SER A 126 -2.25 3.79 8.03
C SER A 126 -2.48 3.93 6.54
N SER A 127 -1.57 4.60 5.83
CA SER A 127 -1.75 4.97 4.42
C SER A 127 -2.01 3.78 3.48
N PRO A 128 -1.22 2.70 3.46
CA PRO A 128 -1.51 1.53 2.63
C PRO A 128 -2.52 0.57 3.25
N MET A 129 -2.77 0.67 4.57
CA MET A 129 -3.64 -0.25 5.29
C MET A 129 -5.11 0.18 5.25
N VAL A 130 -5.36 1.50 5.27
CA VAL A 130 -6.69 2.07 5.44
C VAL A 130 -6.81 3.33 4.59
N ASP A 131 -7.02 3.19 3.29
CA ASP A 131 -7.30 4.32 2.41
C ASP A 131 -8.80 4.48 2.11
N LEU A 132 -9.22 5.67 1.67
CA LEU A 132 -10.61 5.96 1.32
C LEU A 132 -11.11 5.12 0.13
N GLY A 133 -10.23 4.74 -0.80
CA GLY A 133 -10.58 3.86 -1.91
C GLY A 133 -10.93 2.45 -1.42
N SER A 134 -10.11 1.92 -0.50
CA SER A 134 -10.39 0.65 0.20
C SER A 134 -11.72 0.68 0.94
N LEU A 135 -12.01 1.78 1.64
CA LEU A 135 -13.27 1.94 2.38
C LEU A 135 -14.47 1.80 1.45
N VAL A 136 -14.49 2.55 0.34
CA VAL A 136 -15.61 2.53 -0.61
C VAL A 136 -15.80 1.15 -1.24
N LEU A 137 -14.70 0.49 -1.58
CA LEU A 137 -14.73 -0.85 -2.15
C LEU A 137 -15.19 -1.91 -1.15
N LEU A 138 -14.66 -1.89 0.07
CA LEU A 138 -15.10 -2.80 1.13
C LEU A 138 -16.58 -2.58 1.47
N MET A 139 -17.06 -1.33 1.41
CA MET A 139 -18.50 -1.03 1.55
C MET A 139 -19.34 -1.72 0.48
N SER A 140 -18.86 -1.79 -0.74
CA SER A 140 -19.61 -2.40 -1.85
C SER A 140 -19.67 -3.93 -1.78
N ILE A 141 -18.68 -4.57 -1.19
CA ILE A 141 -18.55 -6.04 -1.16
C ILE A 141 -19.04 -6.63 0.16
N PHE A 142 -18.55 -6.07 1.27
CA PHE A 142 -18.78 -6.60 2.62
C PHE A 142 -19.80 -5.78 3.43
N GLY A 143 -20.28 -4.68 2.86
CA GLY A 143 -21.21 -3.76 3.52
C GLY A 143 -20.53 -2.70 4.37
N SER A 144 -21.31 -1.64 4.69
CA SER A 144 -20.82 -0.43 5.37
C SER A 144 -20.31 -0.71 6.80
N LYS A 145 -20.95 -1.62 7.53
CA LYS A 145 -20.55 -1.96 8.91
C LYS A 145 -19.14 -2.53 8.97
N VAL A 146 -18.85 -3.51 8.09
CA VAL A 146 -17.53 -4.14 8.00
C VAL A 146 -16.47 -3.11 7.62
N ALA A 147 -16.74 -2.30 6.62
CA ALA A 147 -15.81 -1.30 6.12
C ALA A 147 -15.47 -0.23 7.17
N ILE A 148 -16.45 0.28 7.91
CA ILE A 148 -16.22 1.28 8.97
C ILE A 148 -15.39 0.68 10.12
N ILE A 149 -15.73 -0.54 10.56
CA ILE A 149 -14.97 -1.20 11.63
C ILE A 149 -13.53 -1.49 11.18
N TYR A 150 -13.34 -1.88 9.91
CA TYR A 150 -12.01 -2.07 9.32
C TYR A 150 -11.15 -0.81 9.41
N VAL A 151 -11.70 0.35 9.03
CA VAL A 151 -11.01 1.64 9.12
C VAL A 151 -10.64 1.97 10.57
N ILE A 152 -11.59 1.83 11.50
CA ILE A 152 -11.35 2.15 12.92
C ILE A 152 -10.24 1.26 13.49
N VAL A 153 -10.31 -0.04 13.26
CA VAL A 153 -9.33 -1.00 13.79
C VAL A 153 -7.96 -0.78 13.14
N GLY A 154 -7.92 -0.51 11.82
CA GLY A 154 -6.67 -0.19 11.12
C GLY A 154 -6.01 1.09 11.63
N LEU A 155 -6.79 2.15 11.90
CA LEU A 155 -6.31 3.38 12.52
C LEU A 155 -5.74 3.13 13.93
N VAL A 156 -6.44 2.34 14.75
CA VAL A 156 -5.96 1.99 16.10
C VAL A 156 -4.61 1.27 16.02
N ILE A 157 -4.46 0.32 15.10
CA ILE A 157 -3.19 -0.39 14.89
C ILE A 157 -2.09 0.56 14.44
N ALA A 158 -2.38 1.48 13.51
CA ALA A 158 -1.41 2.45 13.04
C ALA A 158 -0.91 3.37 14.16
N VAL A 159 -1.81 3.85 15.02
CA VAL A 159 -1.46 4.69 16.18
C VAL A 159 -0.66 3.90 17.21
N ILE A 160 -1.08 2.68 17.53
CA ILE A 160 -0.35 1.81 18.49
C ILE A 160 1.03 1.48 17.94
N GLY A 161 1.13 1.08 16.65
CA GLY A 161 2.39 0.73 16.01
C GLY A 161 3.37 1.90 15.98
N GLY A 162 2.92 3.10 15.59
CA GLY A 162 3.75 4.30 15.64
C GLY A 162 4.19 4.66 17.05
N THR A 163 3.28 4.56 18.04
CA THR A 163 3.60 4.84 19.45
C THR A 163 4.63 3.86 20.02
N ILE A 164 4.56 2.58 19.63
CA ILE A 164 5.57 1.58 20.02
C ILE A 164 6.93 1.94 19.45
N ILE A 165 6.99 2.28 18.15
CA ILE A 165 8.25 2.65 17.49
C ILE A 165 8.85 3.91 18.14
N GLU A 166 8.04 4.90 18.47
CA GLU A 166 8.47 6.11 19.18
C GLU A 166 9.09 5.80 20.55
N LYS A 167 8.42 4.97 21.36
CA LYS A 167 8.90 4.57 22.69
C LYS A 167 10.19 3.75 22.66
N LEU A 168 10.46 3.05 21.55
CA LEU A 168 11.68 2.27 21.38
C LEU A 168 12.92 3.14 21.11
N GLY A 169 12.76 4.44 20.85
CA GLY A 169 13.87 5.38 20.66
C GLY A 169 14.80 5.02 19.50
N LEU A 170 14.24 4.57 18.37
CA LEU A 170 14.97 4.03 17.23
C LEU A 170 15.41 5.10 16.21
N GLU A 171 15.56 6.34 16.63
CA GLU A 171 15.93 7.47 15.75
C GLU A 171 17.31 7.26 15.09
N ASN A 172 18.22 6.54 15.74
CA ASN A 172 19.53 6.18 15.19
C ASN A 172 19.48 5.11 14.11
N GLU A 173 18.35 4.45 13.93
CA GLU A 173 18.12 3.43 12.90
C GLU A 173 17.58 4.02 11.59
N VAL A 174 17.43 5.34 11.52
CA VAL A 174 17.16 6.09 10.27
C VAL A 174 18.48 6.38 9.57
N GLU A 175 18.51 6.27 8.24
CA GLU A 175 19.71 6.52 7.44
C GLU A 175 20.14 8.00 7.53
N GLU A 176 21.46 8.24 7.56
CA GLU A 176 22.02 9.57 7.79
C GLU A 176 21.57 10.62 6.79
N PHE A 177 21.39 10.27 5.51
CA PHE A 177 20.97 11.20 4.49
C PHE A 177 19.54 11.74 4.74
N VAL A 178 18.67 10.93 5.35
CA VAL A 178 17.33 11.35 5.75
C VAL A 178 17.38 12.30 6.93
N ARG A 179 18.32 12.07 7.86
CA ARG A 179 18.49 12.92 9.06
C ARG A 179 19.19 14.24 8.76
N LYS A 180 20.19 14.24 7.86
CA LYS A 180 21.00 15.43 7.55
C LYS A 180 20.32 16.43 6.60
N ALA A 181 19.24 16.03 5.93
CA ALA A 181 18.47 16.93 5.08
C ALA A 181 17.86 18.13 5.87
N ASN A 182 17.77 18.04 7.19
CA ASN A 182 17.35 19.14 8.07
C ASN A 182 18.34 20.30 8.21
N ALA A 183 19.56 20.21 7.69
CA ALA A 183 20.63 21.16 7.97
C ALA A 183 20.72 22.32 6.96
N VAL A 184 19.83 22.37 5.98
CA VAL A 184 19.84 23.44 4.97
C VAL A 184 18.59 24.28 5.14
N ASP A 185 18.67 25.27 6.03
CA ASP A 185 17.79 26.45 6.01
C ASP A 185 18.15 27.26 4.76
N ILE A 186 17.55 26.94 3.65
CA ILE A 186 17.58 27.80 2.48
C ILE A 186 16.29 28.59 2.53
N ASP A 187 16.43 29.91 2.77
CA ASP A 187 15.39 30.88 2.45
C ASP A 187 15.16 30.81 0.93
N ILE A 188 14.22 29.97 0.53
CA ILE A 188 13.86 29.82 -0.87
C ILE A 188 12.63 30.71 -1.09
N ASP A 189 12.78 31.74 -1.93
CA ASP A 189 11.65 32.41 -2.58
C ASP A 189 10.66 31.38 -3.11
N ASP A 190 9.37 31.70 -3.04
CA ASP A 190 8.31 30.78 -3.49
C ASP A 190 8.60 30.29 -4.93
N PRO A 191 8.82 28.98 -5.15
CA PRO A 191 9.26 28.46 -6.43
C PRO A 191 8.23 28.76 -7.54
N THR A 192 8.73 29.13 -8.70
CA THR A 192 7.91 29.40 -9.89
C THR A 192 7.18 28.14 -10.37
N GLN A 193 6.09 28.29 -11.13
CA GLN A 193 5.33 27.15 -11.68
C GLN A 193 6.21 26.20 -12.51
N LYS A 194 7.20 26.73 -13.23
CA LYS A 194 8.14 25.91 -14.01
C LYS A 194 9.05 25.07 -13.13
N GLU A 195 9.52 25.63 -12.03
CA GLU A 195 10.36 24.92 -11.05
C GLU A 195 9.57 23.82 -10.34
N ARG A 196 8.30 24.08 -9.98
CA ARG A 196 7.39 23.07 -9.40
C ARG A 196 7.17 21.88 -10.32
N ILE A 197 6.91 22.12 -11.60
CA ILE A 197 6.74 21.09 -12.61
C ILE A 197 8.06 20.33 -12.83
N SER A 198 9.19 21.03 -12.89
CA SER A 198 10.52 20.44 -13.02
C SER A 198 10.84 19.53 -11.83
N PHE A 199 10.57 20.01 -10.62
CA PHE A 199 10.70 19.23 -9.39
C PHE A 199 9.84 17.95 -9.43
N ALA A 200 8.56 18.08 -9.77
CA ALA A 200 7.66 16.92 -9.87
C ALA A 200 8.13 15.91 -10.92
N LYS A 201 8.58 16.36 -12.09
CA LYS A 201 9.16 15.49 -13.12
C LYS A 201 10.42 14.77 -12.65
N GLN A 202 11.31 15.49 -11.98
CA GLN A 202 12.56 14.90 -11.45
C GLN A 202 12.24 13.83 -10.41
N GLN A 203 11.30 14.08 -9.51
CA GLN A 203 10.84 13.11 -8.52
C GLN A 203 10.26 11.84 -9.15
N VAL A 204 9.48 11.98 -10.24
CA VAL A 204 8.98 10.83 -11.00
C VAL A 204 10.13 10.00 -11.55
N ILE A 205 11.09 10.64 -12.23
CA ILE A 205 12.23 9.95 -12.85
C ILE A 205 13.08 9.23 -11.81
N ASP A 206 13.40 9.91 -10.71
CA ASP A 206 14.25 9.36 -9.66
C ASP A 206 13.59 8.21 -8.92
N THR A 207 12.29 8.35 -8.61
CA THR A 207 11.53 7.28 -7.97
C THR A 207 11.33 6.12 -8.92
N PHE A 208 10.93 6.38 -10.18
CA PHE A 208 10.75 5.34 -11.18
C PHE A 208 12.00 4.50 -11.39
N LYS A 209 13.16 5.13 -11.60
CA LYS A 209 14.43 4.41 -11.78
C LYS A 209 14.77 3.51 -10.58
N LYS A 210 14.43 3.95 -9.38
CA LYS A 210 14.69 3.18 -8.14
C LYS A 210 13.72 2.02 -7.95
N VAL A 211 12.46 2.18 -8.33
CA VAL A 211 11.35 1.27 -8.01
C VAL A 211 11.10 0.25 -9.13
N PHE A 212 11.32 0.64 -10.38
CA PHE A 212 11.00 -0.17 -11.55
C PHE A 212 11.56 -1.61 -11.53
N PRO A 213 12.85 -1.86 -11.19
CA PRO A 213 13.35 -3.24 -11.12
C PRO A 213 12.61 -4.08 -10.07
N TYR A 214 12.17 -3.46 -8.98
CA TYR A 214 11.44 -4.17 -7.92
C TYR A 214 9.98 -4.43 -8.30
N ILE A 215 9.36 -3.53 -9.08
CA ILE A 215 8.04 -3.78 -9.69
C ILE A 215 8.12 -5.00 -10.58
N LEU A 216 9.13 -5.09 -11.45
CA LEU A 216 9.30 -6.25 -12.34
C LEU A 216 9.42 -7.56 -11.55
N ILE A 217 10.21 -7.58 -10.49
CA ILE A 217 10.37 -8.78 -9.64
C ILE A 217 9.05 -9.10 -8.92
N GLY A 218 8.42 -8.12 -8.29
CA GLY A 218 7.19 -8.32 -7.51
C GLY A 218 6.02 -8.76 -8.36
N VAL A 219 5.79 -8.11 -9.50
CA VAL A 219 4.74 -8.49 -10.46
C VAL A 219 5.07 -9.83 -11.13
N GLY A 220 6.36 -10.13 -11.37
CA GLY A 220 6.79 -11.43 -11.89
C GLY A 220 6.44 -12.58 -10.96
N ILE A 221 6.72 -12.42 -9.66
CA ILE A 221 6.30 -13.38 -8.63
C ILE A 221 4.77 -13.48 -8.59
N GLY A 222 4.04 -12.37 -8.64
CA GLY A 222 2.59 -12.33 -8.68
C GLY A 222 2.01 -13.07 -9.89
N ALA A 223 2.58 -12.88 -11.07
CA ALA A 223 2.15 -13.55 -12.30
C ALA A 223 2.34 -15.07 -12.26
N VAL A 224 3.43 -15.53 -11.64
CA VAL A 224 3.66 -16.97 -11.40
C VAL A 224 2.62 -17.50 -10.42
N ILE A 225 2.41 -16.83 -9.30
CA ILE A 225 1.45 -17.27 -8.28
C ILE A 225 0.02 -17.34 -8.86
N HIS A 226 -0.38 -16.31 -9.60
CA HIS A 226 -1.74 -16.17 -10.13
C HIS A 226 -2.17 -17.34 -11.02
N ASN A 227 -1.29 -17.85 -11.88
CA ASN A 227 -1.64 -18.88 -12.84
C ASN A 227 -1.15 -20.30 -12.48
N TRP A 228 -0.19 -20.42 -11.55
CA TRP A 228 0.41 -21.70 -11.20
C TRP A 228 -0.10 -22.30 -9.89
N ILE A 229 -0.63 -21.46 -8.97
CA ILE A 229 -1.23 -21.97 -7.75
C ILE A 229 -2.68 -22.40 -8.04
N PRO A 230 -3.02 -23.70 -7.92
CA PRO A 230 -4.38 -24.19 -8.09
C PRO A 230 -5.31 -23.52 -7.06
N LYS A 231 -6.48 -23.08 -7.52
CA LYS A 231 -7.52 -22.53 -6.62
C LYS A 231 -7.85 -23.46 -5.46
N SER A 232 -7.80 -24.76 -5.68
CA SER A 232 -8.01 -25.81 -4.65
C SER A 232 -6.99 -25.76 -3.49
N TRP A 233 -5.76 -25.32 -3.75
CA TRP A 233 -4.74 -25.16 -2.69
C TRP A 233 -5.04 -23.95 -1.84
N VAL A 234 -5.42 -22.84 -2.48
CA VAL A 234 -5.82 -21.60 -1.78
C VAL A 234 -7.04 -21.88 -0.88
N GLU A 235 -8.03 -22.61 -1.38
CA GLU A 235 -9.22 -23.02 -0.62
C GLU A 235 -8.87 -23.91 0.57
N LYS A 236 -7.99 -24.87 0.38
CA LYS A 236 -7.56 -25.79 1.44
C LYS A 236 -6.77 -25.10 2.54
N ILE A 237 -6.01 -24.05 2.20
CA ILE A 237 -5.16 -23.31 3.13
C ILE A 237 -5.94 -22.19 3.82
N LEU A 238 -6.79 -21.48 3.08
CA LEU A 238 -7.53 -20.30 3.55
C LEU A 238 -9.00 -20.57 3.89
N GLY A 239 -9.47 -21.82 3.69
CA GLY A 239 -10.86 -22.19 3.93
C GLY A 239 -11.24 -22.29 5.42
N ASN A 240 -12.52 -22.46 5.67
CA ASN A 240 -13.22 -22.27 6.95
C ASN A 240 -12.78 -23.18 8.12
N ASN A 241 -11.98 -24.22 7.86
CA ASN A 241 -11.62 -25.21 8.88
C ASN A 241 -10.20 -25.06 9.45
N ASN A 242 -9.45 -24.02 9.06
CA ASN A 242 -8.09 -23.88 9.50
C ASN A 242 -7.93 -22.70 10.49
N PRO A 243 -7.69 -22.97 11.80
CA PRO A 243 -7.46 -21.91 12.77
C PRO A 243 -6.21 -21.07 12.44
N PHE A 244 -5.27 -21.62 11.67
CA PHE A 244 -4.09 -20.92 11.20
C PHE A 244 -4.31 -20.17 9.86
N GLY A 245 -5.53 -20.15 9.33
CA GLY A 245 -5.85 -19.52 8.04
C GLY A 245 -5.45 -18.06 7.96
N VAL A 246 -5.65 -17.30 9.04
CA VAL A 246 -5.25 -15.89 9.15
C VAL A 246 -3.73 -15.71 9.05
N ILE A 247 -2.96 -16.51 9.77
CA ILE A 247 -1.50 -16.45 9.77
C ILE A 247 -0.96 -16.83 8.40
N LEU A 248 -1.50 -17.90 7.81
CA LEU A 248 -1.10 -18.37 6.48
C LEU A 248 -1.46 -17.34 5.40
N ALA A 249 -2.65 -16.73 5.48
CA ALA A 249 -3.07 -15.66 4.57
C ALA A 249 -2.12 -14.46 4.64
N THR A 250 -1.73 -14.06 5.85
CA THR A 250 -0.75 -12.99 6.06
C THR A 250 0.61 -13.34 5.46
N LEU A 251 1.13 -14.53 5.72
CA LEU A 251 2.42 -14.99 5.20
C LEU A 251 2.44 -15.11 3.67
N VAL A 252 1.34 -15.58 3.07
CA VAL A 252 1.21 -15.69 1.62
C VAL A 252 1.08 -14.29 0.98
N GLY A 253 0.45 -13.34 1.66
CA GLY A 253 0.30 -11.97 1.18
C GLY A 253 1.62 -11.17 1.15
N ILE A 254 2.54 -11.38 2.10
CA ILE A 254 3.80 -10.63 2.21
C ILE A 254 4.65 -10.65 0.93
N PRO A 255 4.93 -11.78 0.28
CA PRO A 255 5.72 -11.79 -0.94
C PRO A 255 4.98 -11.25 -2.16
N MET A 256 3.65 -11.14 -2.08
CA MET A 256 2.83 -10.63 -3.19
C MET A 256 2.88 -9.10 -3.23
N TYR A 257 2.87 -8.57 -4.45
CA TYR A 257 2.66 -7.15 -4.67
C TYR A 257 1.31 -6.95 -5.35
N GLY A 258 0.49 -6.12 -4.79
CA GLY A 258 -0.80 -5.78 -5.37
C GLY A 258 -1.39 -4.53 -4.71
N ASP A 259 -2.20 -3.82 -5.47
CA ASP A 259 -3.07 -2.81 -4.91
C ASP A 259 -4.39 -3.46 -4.44
N ILE A 260 -5.18 -2.71 -3.70
CA ILE A 260 -6.45 -3.21 -3.18
C ILE A 260 -7.42 -3.57 -4.32
N PHE A 261 -7.38 -2.83 -5.43
CA PHE A 261 -8.22 -3.09 -6.61
C PHE A 261 -7.86 -4.42 -7.30
N GLY A 262 -6.58 -4.80 -7.29
CA GLY A 262 -6.12 -6.07 -7.82
C GLY A 262 -6.44 -7.26 -6.91
N THR A 263 -6.56 -7.03 -5.59
CA THR A 263 -6.86 -8.11 -4.63
C THR A 263 -8.35 -8.41 -4.49
N ILE A 264 -9.24 -7.51 -4.92
CA ILE A 264 -10.70 -7.67 -4.81
C ILE A 264 -11.24 -8.90 -5.51
N PRO A 265 -10.90 -9.21 -6.78
CA PRO A 265 -11.40 -10.42 -7.42
C PRO A 265 -10.99 -11.69 -6.69
N VAL A 266 -9.81 -11.67 -6.05
CA VAL A 266 -9.34 -12.78 -5.21
C VAL A 266 -10.16 -12.86 -3.93
N ALA A 267 -10.45 -11.72 -3.30
CA ALA A 267 -11.27 -11.63 -2.10
C ALA A 267 -12.70 -12.14 -2.35
N GLU A 268 -13.34 -11.70 -3.45
CA GLU A 268 -14.67 -12.16 -3.86
C GLU A 268 -14.69 -13.66 -4.15
N ALA A 269 -13.69 -14.18 -4.87
CA ALA A 269 -13.59 -15.60 -5.16
C ALA A 269 -13.39 -16.44 -3.88
N LEU A 270 -12.60 -15.96 -2.93
CA LEU A 270 -12.40 -16.61 -1.64
C LEU A 270 -13.67 -16.58 -0.78
N LEU A 271 -14.38 -15.45 -0.78
CA LEU A 271 -15.66 -15.30 -0.07
C LEU A 271 -16.72 -16.26 -0.63
N ALA A 272 -16.85 -16.34 -1.97
CA ALA A 272 -17.77 -17.23 -2.64
C ALA A 272 -17.49 -18.73 -2.36
N LYS A 273 -16.26 -19.03 -1.94
CA LYS A 273 -15.82 -20.39 -1.58
C LYS A 273 -15.83 -20.66 -0.07
N GLY A 274 -16.41 -19.73 0.71
CA GLY A 274 -16.60 -19.89 2.14
C GLY A 274 -15.36 -19.61 3.00
N ALA A 275 -14.40 -18.85 2.49
CA ALA A 275 -13.30 -18.34 3.32
C ALA A 275 -13.83 -17.34 4.37
N GLN A 276 -13.23 -17.35 5.55
CA GLN A 276 -13.62 -16.43 6.63
C GLN A 276 -13.24 -14.98 6.28
N LEU A 277 -14.12 -14.04 6.65
CA LEU A 277 -13.96 -12.61 6.37
C LEU A 277 -12.61 -12.07 6.87
N GLY A 278 -12.22 -12.39 8.11
CA GLY A 278 -10.95 -11.92 8.66
C GLY A 278 -9.72 -12.51 7.96
N THR A 279 -9.79 -13.74 7.45
CA THR A 279 -8.73 -14.35 6.65
C THR A 279 -8.53 -13.60 5.34
N ILE A 280 -9.62 -13.23 4.67
CA ILE A 280 -9.59 -12.44 3.43
C ILE A 280 -9.02 -11.05 3.69
N LEU A 281 -9.50 -10.36 4.72
CA LEU A 281 -9.01 -9.02 5.09
C LEU A 281 -7.53 -9.03 5.48
N SER A 282 -7.07 -10.05 6.21
CA SER A 282 -5.65 -10.20 6.55
C SER A 282 -4.77 -10.40 5.33
N PHE A 283 -5.22 -11.19 4.35
CA PHE A 283 -4.52 -11.33 3.08
C PHE A 283 -4.42 -10.00 2.34
N MET A 284 -5.53 -9.28 2.20
CA MET A 284 -5.55 -7.97 1.53
C MET A 284 -4.62 -6.96 2.22
N MET A 285 -4.69 -6.86 3.55
CA MET A 285 -3.80 -5.99 4.33
C MET A 285 -2.33 -6.35 4.16
N ALA A 286 -1.98 -7.64 4.17
CA ALA A 286 -0.60 -8.09 4.02
C ALA A 286 -0.03 -7.73 2.65
N VAL A 287 -0.80 -7.95 1.58
CA VAL A 287 -0.42 -7.62 0.20
C VAL A 287 -0.17 -6.12 0.02
N THR A 288 -1.00 -5.27 0.63
CA THR A 288 -0.90 -3.81 0.47
C THR A 288 0.17 -3.18 1.37
N THR A 289 0.30 -3.65 2.62
CA THR A 289 1.16 -3.02 3.64
C THR A 289 2.56 -3.60 3.69
N LEU A 290 2.70 -4.93 3.60
CA LEU A 290 3.95 -5.66 3.80
C LEU A 290 4.58 -6.19 2.51
N SER A 291 4.17 -5.71 1.36
CA SER A 291 4.69 -6.18 0.08
C SER A 291 6.21 -6.03 -0.03
N LEU A 292 6.87 -7.03 -0.65
CA LEU A 292 8.33 -7.06 -0.82
C LEU A 292 8.90 -5.76 -1.45
N PRO A 293 8.32 -5.20 -2.53
CA PRO A 293 8.82 -3.95 -3.10
C PRO A 293 8.80 -2.79 -2.12
N SER A 294 7.75 -2.69 -1.29
CA SER A 294 7.62 -1.65 -0.27
C SER A 294 8.68 -1.77 0.81
N ILE A 295 8.95 -2.99 1.28
CA ILE A 295 10.01 -3.27 2.26
C ILE A 295 11.39 -2.91 1.69
N ILE A 296 11.66 -3.24 0.43
CA ILE A 296 12.92 -2.92 -0.24
C ILE A 296 13.09 -1.41 -0.42
N MET A 297 12.02 -0.69 -0.76
CA MET A 297 12.05 0.78 -0.83
C MET A 297 12.33 1.40 0.55
N LEU A 298 11.64 0.94 1.59
CA LEU A 298 11.83 1.42 2.95
C LEU A 298 13.26 1.16 3.46
N ARG A 299 13.91 0.07 3.00
CA ARG A 299 15.30 -0.27 3.32
C ARG A 299 16.31 0.82 2.92
N LYS A 300 15.96 1.66 1.97
CA LYS A 300 16.82 2.80 1.59
C LYS A 300 16.72 3.97 2.56
N ALA A 301 15.64 4.08 3.32
CA ALA A 301 15.40 5.17 4.25
C ALA A 301 15.73 4.80 5.70
N VAL A 302 15.62 3.52 6.05
CA VAL A 302 15.82 3.03 7.42
C VAL A 302 16.65 1.75 7.45
N LYS A 303 17.36 1.53 8.57
CA LYS A 303 18.22 0.37 8.76
C LYS A 303 17.41 -0.91 9.00
N PRO A 304 18.00 -2.11 8.77
CA PRO A 304 17.31 -3.40 8.86
C PRO A 304 16.58 -3.63 10.18
N LYS A 305 17.15 -3.20 11.29
CA LYS A 305 16.57 -3.38 12.63
C LYS A 305 15.19 -2.72 12.73
N LEU A 306 15.06 -1.48 12.27
CA LEU A 306 13.79 -0.75 12.29
C LEU A 306 12.77 -1.37 11.32
N ILE A 307 13.24 -1.88 10.16
CA ILE A 307 12.38 -2.59 9.21
C ILE A 307 11.78 -3.85 9.83
N TRP A 308 12.61 -4.66 10.49
CA TRP A 308 12.12 -5.88 11.14
C TRP A 308 11.08 -5.58 12.21
N ILE A 309 11.31 -4.54 13.01
CA ILE A 309 10.34 -4.10 14.03
C ILE A 309 9.03 -3.65 13.36
N PHE A 310 9.11 -2.87 12.29
CA PHE A 310 7.95 -2.46 11.50
C PHE A 310 7.18 -3.65 10.93
N ILE A 311 7.87 -4.62 10.31
CA ILE A 311 7.25 -5.84 9.75
C ILE A 311 6.54 -6.63 10.84
N VAL A 312 7.18 -6.83 12.00
CA VAL A 312 6.62 -7.58 13.13
C VAL A 312 5.38 -6.89 13.68
N ILE A 313 5.44 -5.57 13.88
CA ILE A 313 4.28 -4.79 14.37
C ILE A 313 3.12 -4.89 13.39
N CYS A 314 3.36 -4.67 12.10
CA CYS A 314 2.32 -4.76 11.08
C CYS A 314 1.76 -6.18 10.98
N ALA A 315 2.60 -7.22 10.96
CA ALA A 315 2.16 -8.61 10.87
C ALA A 315 1.29 -9.01 12.08
N ILE A 316 1.71 -8.65 13.28
CA ILE A 316 0.91 -8.88 14.50
C ILE A 316 -0.42 -8.12 14.42
N GLY A 317 -0.39 -6.85 14.00
CA GLY A 317 -1.60 -6.05 13.81
C GLY A 317 -2.57 -6.69 12.83
N ILE A 318 -2.09 -7.13 11.66
CA ILE A 318 -2.88 -7.80 10.62
C ILE A 318 -3.49 -9.09 11.16
N VAL A 319 -2.73 -9.90 11.88
CA VAL A 319 -3.21 -11.15 12.48
C VAL A 319 -4.30 -10.87 13.53
N ILE A 320 -4.12 -9.85 14.37
CA ILE A 320 -5.15 -9.43 15.33
C ILE A 320 -6.45 -9.03 14.61
N VAL A 321 -6.34 -8.21 13.56
CA VAL A 321 -7.50 -7.83 12.72
C VAL A 321 -8.20 -9.06 12.16
N GLY A 322 -7.44 -10.00 11.62
CA GLY A 322 -8.00 -11.20 11.02
C GLY A 322 -8.81 -12.03 12.01
N TYR A 323 -8.25 -12.33 13.17
CA TYR A 323 -8.98 -13.08 14.20
C TYR A 323 -10.16 -12.29 14.77
N PHE A 324 -10.01 -10.98 14.94
CA PHE A 324 -11.10 -10.12 15.37
C PHE A 324 -12.29 -10.19 14.40
N PHE A 325 -12.05 -10.03 13.10
CA PHE A 325 -13.11 -10.09 12.10
C PHE A 325 -13.70 -11.50 11.94
N ASN A 326 -12.90 -12.55 12.06
CA ASN A 326 -13.42 -13.92 12.07
C ASN A 326 -14.38 -14.16 13.25
N LYS A 327 -14.10 -13.54 14.41
CA LYS A 327 -14.96 -13.68 15.58
C LYS A 327 -16.27 -12.90 15.45
N ILE A 328 -16.24 -11.72 14.85
CA ILE A 328 -17.42 -10.83 14.76
C ILE A 328 -18.20 -10.99 13.44
N GLN A 329 -17.71 -11.79 12.49
CA GLN A 329 -18.39 -11.97 11.19
C GLN A 329 -19.85 -12.39 11.33
N TYR A 330 -20.20 -13.22 12.34
CA TYR A 330 -21.57 -13.66 12.62
C TYR A 330 -22.51 -12.54 13.10
N LEU A 331 -21.94 -11.40 13.53
CA LEU A 331 -22.71 -10.20 13.94
C LEU A 331 -22.82 -9.17 12.81
N LEU A 332 -21.99 -9.31 11.77
CA LEU A 332 -21.85 -8.31 10.71
C LEU A 332 -22.49 -8.77 9.39
N VAL A 333 -22.54 -10.04 9.15
CA VAL A 333 -23.14 -10.72 8.00
C VAL A 333 -24.38 -11.46 8.48
#